data_d576641e807e9fd5743c09deb9f44afd
#
_entry.id   d576641e807e9fd5743c09deb9f44afd
#
_cell.length_a   1.000
_cell.length_b   1.000
_cell.length_c   1.000
_cell.angle_alpha   90.00
_cell.angle_beta   90.00
_cell.angle_gamma   90.00
#
_symmetry.space_group_name_H-M   'P 1'
#
loop_
_entity.id
_entity.type
_entity.pdbx_description
1 polymer ?
#
loop_
_entity_poly.entity_id
_entity_poly.type
_entity_poly.pdbx_seq_one_letter_code
_entity_poly.pdbx_strand_id
1 'polypeptide(L)'
;TTQGSNAKTNRQWLPQANAIKDKGFLFDCVGLIKGILWGWDGDLSRTYGGAGYACNGVPDYDAKKMIDCCREVSTDFSAIAPAEAVWMDGHIGVYVGEGLVVEATPKWRGGVLTSTCGNVAAKQIPGTAGSRRWTKHGKLPWVDYAAQETEKEDADMVYFKTLDDVPSYYRGAVDKAVKAGALNGTGDGLNVSEDLCRTLAVLDRLGKLD
;
A
#
# COMPACT_ATOMS: atom_id res chain seq x y z
N THR A 1 12.81 20.81 6.97
CA THR A 1 13.27 22.20 6.91
C THR A 1 13.59 22.72 8.29
N THR A 2 14.85 22.92 8.54
CA THR A 2 15.39 23.40 9.81
C THR A 2 15.47 24.93 9.83
N GLN A 3 14.37 25.63 9.54
CA GLN A 3 14.31 27.08 9.70
C GLN A 3 13.50 27.45 10.95
N GLY A 4 13.97 28.43 11.71
CA GLY A 4 13.31 28.96 12.90
C GLY A 4 13.68 28.25 14.21
N SER A 5 12.73 28.16 15.15
CA SER A 5 12.91 27.61 16.49
C SER A 5 13.47 26.19 16.52
N ASN A 6 13.22 25.40 15.47
CA ASN A 6 13.69 24.04 15.34
C ASN A 6 15.17 23.91 15.01
N ALA A 7 15.83 24.95 14.50
CA ALA A 7 17.26 24.92 14.21
C ALA A 7 18.13 24.70 15.47
N LYS A 8 17.69 25.15 16.65
CA LYS A 8 18.36 24.89 17.92
C LYS A 8 18.19 23.44 18.38
N THR A 9 16.99 22.90 18.24
CA THR A 9 16.63 21.52 18.67
C THR A 9 17.16 20.47 17.73
N ASN A 10 17.30 20.79 16.45
CA ASN A 10 17.73 19.88 15.39
C ASN A 10 19.17 20.11 14.93
N ARG A 11 19.96 20.87 15.70
CA ARG A 11 21.36 21.20 15.35
C ARG A 11 22.22 19.95 15.06
N GLN A 12 21.94 18.85 15.73
CA GLN A 12 22.59 17.56 15.53
C GLN A 12 22.40 16.98 14.12
N TRP A 13 21.33 17.37 13.41
CA TRP A 13 21.01 16.88 12.06
C TRP A 13 21.52 17.80 10.95
N LEU A 14 22.09 19.00 11.28
CA LEU A 14 22.58 19.94 10.29
C LEU A 14 23.67 19.36 9.36
N PRO A 15 24.63 18.53 9.85
CA PRO A 15 25.61 17.90 8.96
C PRO A 15 24.94 17.02 7.89
N GLN A 16 23.97 16.20 8.27
CA GLN A 16 23.22 15.34 7.35
C GLN A 16 22.38 16.19 6.39
N ALA A 17 21.69 17.22 6.88
CA ALA A 17 20.94 18.15 6.05
C ALA A 17 21.82 18.82 4.99
N ASN A 18 23.00 19.27 5.38
CA ASN A 18 23.96 19.88 4.46
C ASN A 18 24.52 18.89 3.44
N ALA A 19 24.76 17.64 3.85
CA ALA A 19 25.29 16.59 2.97
C ALA A 19 24.32 16.20 1.85
N ILE A 20 23.01 16.35 2.07
CA ILE A 20 21.98 16.03 1.07
C ILE A 20 21.34 17.27 0.43
N LYS A 21 21.79 18.47 0.81
CA LYS A 21 21.35 19.71 0.18
C LYS A 21 21.49 19.58 -1.34
N ASP A 22 20.45 19.96 -2.06
CA ASP A 22 20.35 19.86 -3.52
C ASP A 22 20.38 18.42 -4.11
N LYS A 23 20.35 17.38 -3.23
CA LYS A 23 20.36 15.96 -3.62
C LYS A 23 19.17 15.16 -3.07
N GLY A 24 18.41 15.72 -2.16
CA GLY A 24 17.31 15.03 -1.53
C GLY A 24 16.60 15.84 -0.45
N PHE A 25 15.69 15.19 0.25
CA PHE A 25 14.87 15.79 1.30
C PHE A 25 15.06 15.06 2.61
N LEU A 26 14.96 15.79 3.73
CA LEU A 26 14.94 15.21 5.07
C LEU A 26 13.53 15.27 5.64
N PHE A 27 13.10 14.16 6.21
CA PHE A 27 11.85 14.04 6.91
C PHE A 27 12.06 13.51 8.32
N ASP A 28 11.30 13.99 9.28
CA ASP A 28 10.98 13.23 10.48
C ASP A 28 9.77 12.30 10.20
N CYS A 29 9.42 11.48 11.20
CA CYS A 29 8.40 10.45 11.01
C CYS A 29 7.04 11.02 10.55
N VAL A 30 6.55 12.07 11.18
CA VAL A 30 5.27 12.69 10.81
C VAL A 30 5.44 13.67 9.65
N GLY A 31 6.62 14.26 9.50
CA GLY A 31 6.97 15.14 8.39
C GLY A 31 6.93 14.44 7.04
N LEU A 32 7.24 13.15 6.97
CA LEU A 32 7.07 12.36 5.76
C LEU A 32 5.60 12.28 5.34
N ILE A 33 4.71 11.95 6.28
CA ILE A 33 3.26 11.87 6.02
C ILE A 33 2.71 13.24 5.60
N LYS A 34 3.02 14.28 6.38
CA LYS A 34 2.59 15.65 6.08
C LYS A 34 3.15 16.13 4.75
N GLY A 35 4.41 15.87 4.46
CA GLY A 35 5.03 16.27 3.20
C GLY A 35 4.27 15.74 2.00
N ILE A 36 3.95 14.45 1.99
CA ILE A 36 3.16 13.81 0.93
C ILE A 36 1.76 14.44 0.83
N LEU A 37 1.06 14.55 1.94
CA LEU A 37 -0.29 15.14 1.98
C LEU A 37 -0.31 16.64 1.61
N TRP A 38 0.79 17.35 1.82
CA TRP A 38 0.99 18.74 1.42
C TRP A 38 1.47 18.91 -0.04
N GLY A 39 1.52 17.81 -0.81
CA GLY A 39 1.85 17.82 -2.24
C GLY A 39 3.33 17.72 -2.56
N TRP A 40 4.15 17.13 -1.66
CA TRP A 40 5.54 16.79 -1.98
C TRP A 40 5.57 15.79 -3.13
N ASP A 41 6.27 16.14 -4.20
CA ASP A 41 6.44 15.33 -5.42
C ASP A 41 7.90 14.90 -5.67
N GLY A 42 8.81 15.34 -4.80
CA GLY A 42 10.23 14.99 -4.90
C GLY A 42 11.03 15.83 -5.89
N ASP A 43 10.43 16.84 -6.51
CA ASP A 43 11.12 17.72 -7.44
C ASP A 43 12.16 18.61 -6.73
N LEU A 44 13.43 18.33 -6.94
CA LEU A 44 14.54 19.07 -6.35
C LEU A 44 14.63 20.53 -6.81
N SER A 45 14.04 20.89 -7.95
CA SER A 45 14.00 22.26 -8.46
C SER A 45 12.98 23.13 -7.74
N ARG A 46 12.01 22.51 -7.03
CA ARG A 46 10.92 23.19 -6.32
C ARG A 46 11.24 23.34 -4.84
N THR A 47 10.92 24.49 -4.29
CA THR A 47 11.02 24.71 -2.85
C THR A 47 10.20 23.64 -2.11
N TYR A 48 10.84 22.98 -1.14
CA TYR A 48 10.28 21.85 -0.37
C TYR A 48 9.75 20.70 -1.23
N GLY A 49 10.27 20.51 -2.45
CA GLY A 49 9.81 19.46 -3.35
C GLY A 49 8.34 19.58 -3.72
N GLY A 50 7.84 20.79 -3.87
CA GLY A 50 6.44 21.06 -4.19
C GLY A 50 5.48 21.13 -3.01
N ALA A 51 5.87 20.68 -1.81
CA ALA A 51 5.00 20.73 -0.63
C ALA A 51 4.70 22.16 -0.18
N GLY A 52 3.42 22.47 0.03
CA GLY A 52 2.95 23.71 0.65
C GLY A 52 2.62 23.50 2.13
N TYR A 53 3.16 24.34 3.01
CA TYR A 53 2.90 24.22 4.45
C TYR A 53 1.40 24.30 4.77
N ALA A 54 0.90 23.31 5.51
CA ALA A 54 -0.49 23.20 5.97
C ALA A 54 -1.55 23.32 4.85
N CYS A 55 -1.17 22.99 3.59
CA CYS A 55 -2.13 23.00 2.48
C CYS A 55 -2.99 21.71 2.46
N ASN A 56 -3.93 21.66 1.51
CA ASN A 56 -4.86 20.53 1.30
C ASN A 56 -5.70 20.15 2.54
N GLY A 57 -5.93 21.13 3.44
CA GLY A 57 -6.69 20.92 4.66
C GLY A 57 -5.96 20.07 5.71
N VAL A 58 -4.67 19.81 5.56
CA VAL A 58 -3.85 18.99 6.45
C VAL A 58 -3.09 19.87 7.44
N PRO A 59 -3.46 19.89 8.73
CA PRO A 59 -2.79 20.72 9.74
C PRO A 59 -1.37 20.22 10.04
N ASP A 60 -0.53 21.10 10.59
CA ASP A 60 0.81 20.75 11.08
C ASP A 60 0.73 20.03 12.44
N TYR A 61 0.34 18.77 12.40
CA TYR A 61 0.24 17.92 13.58
C TYR A 61 1.57 17.21 13.90
N ASP A 62 1.80 16.94 15.19
CA ASP A 62 2.76 15.95 15.64
C ASP A 62 2.25 14.52 15.45
N ALA A 63 3.10 13.52 15.69
CA ALA A 63 2.73 12.11 15.47
C ALA A 63 1.54 11.66 16.33
N LYS A 64 1.41 12.17 17.55
CA LYS A 64 0.28 11.82 18.42
C LYS A 64 -1.02 12.43 17.93
N LYS A 65 -1.04 13.73 17.60
CA LYS A 65 -2.21 14.38 17.05
C LYS A 65 -2.62 13.78 15.69
N MET A 66 -1.64 13.38 14.88
CA MET A 66 -1.88 12.74 13.60
C MET A 66 -2.67 11.43 13.77
N ILE A 67 -2.25 10.55 14.67
CA ILE A 67 -3.00 9.30 14.90
C ILE A 67 -4.33 9.55 15.63
N ASP A 68 -4.41 10.52 16.51
CA ASP A 68 -5.63 10.85 17.25
C ASP A 68 -6.74 11.45 16.34
N CYS A 69 -6.39 12.03 15.19
CA CYS A 69 -7.37 12.52 14.22
C CYS A 69 -7.77 11.45 13.19
N CYS A 70 -7.12 10.29 13.17
CA CYS A 70 -7.48 9.21 12.26
C CYS A 70 -8.88 8.67 12.53
N ARG A 71 -9.52 8.18 11.48
CA ARG A 71 -10.78 7.43 11.57
C ARG A 71 -10.48 5.95 11.84
N GLU A 72 -11.43 5.23 12.43
CA GLU A 72 -11.34 3.78 12.64
C GLU A 72 -10.06 3.35 13.35
N VAL A 73 -9.64 4.10 14.37
CA VAL A 73 -8.43 3.78 15.13
C VAL A 73 -8.61 2.44 15.85
N SER A 74 -7.67 1.51 15.63
CA SER A 74 -7.70 0.16 16.19
C SER A 74 -6.33 -0.29 16.69
N THR A 75 -6.34 -1.22 17.65
CA THR A 75 -5.16 -1.99 18.09
C THR A 75 -5.12 -3.39 17.48
N ASP A 76 -6.19 -3.80 16.78
CA ASP A 76 -6.27 -5.03 16.02
C ASP A 76 -5.84 -4.78 14.56
N PHE A 77 -4.73 -5.36 14.19
CA PHE A 77 -4.10 -5.19 12.87
C PHE A 77 -4.57 -6.23 11.83
N SER A 78 -5.55 -7.07 12.15
CA SER A 78 -6.02 -8.11 11.25
C SER A 78 -6.66 -7.56 9.97
N ALA A 79 -7.25 -6.38 10.04
CA ALA A 79 -7.95 -5.72 8.94
C ALA A 79 -7.28 -4.38 8.52
N ILE A 80 -6.00 -4.18 8.85
CA ILE A 80 -5.30 -2.95 8.45
C ILE A 80 -5.22 -2.82 6.93
N ALA A 81 -5.56 -1.64 6.41
CA ALA A 81 -5.54 -1.35 4.98
C ALA A 81 -4.30 -0.52 4.57
N PRO A 82 -3.82 -0.65 3.32
CA PRO A 82 -2.80 0.23 2.78
C PRO A 82 -3.17 1.71 2.94
N ALA A 83 -2.15 2.56 3.13
CA ALA A 83 -2.22 3.98 3.42
C ALA A 83 -2.72 4.35 4.83
N GLU A 84 -3.04 3.40 5.69
CA GLU A 84 -3.30 3.71 7.10
C GLU A 84 -2.03 4.12 7.85
N ALA A 85 -2.17 5.10 8.73
CA ALA A 85 -1.12 5.45 9.67
C ALA A 85 -0.95 4.33 10.71
N VAL A 86 0.29 3.97 11.01
CA VAL A 86 0.66 3.08 12.11
C VAL A 86 1.46 3.87 13.14
N TRP A 87 1.12 3.72 14.42
CA TRP A 87 1.65 4.55 15.47
C TRP A 87 2.13 3.73 16.67
N MET A 88 3.21 4.20 17.27
CA MET A 88 3.67 3.87 18.62
C MET A 88 4.13 5.14 19.32
N ASP A 89 4.34 5.10 20.63
CA ASP A 89 4.75 6.28 21.35
C ASP A 89 6.01 6.91 20.75
N GLY A 90 5.91 8.21 20.44
CA GLY A 90 6.98 9.00 19.83
C GLY A 90 7.27 8.68 18.35
N HIS A 91 6.49 7.82 17.66
CA HIS A 91 6.78 7.47 16.27
C HIS A 91 5.52 7.11 15.46
N ILE A 92 5.59 7.38 14.14
CA ILE A 92 4.51 7.10 13.20
C ILE A 92 5.08 6.70 11.84
N GLY A 93 4.39 5.83 11.13
CA GLY A 93 4.68 5.39 9.76
C GLY A 93 3.39 5.21 8.97
N VAL A 94 3.50 4.72 7.74
CA VAL A 94 2.38 4.40 6.87
C VAL A 94 2.45 2.92 6.47
N TYR A 95 1.39 2.18 6.70
CA TYR A 95 1.26 0.82 6.21
C TYR A 95 1.02 0.84 4.70
N VAL A 96 1.78 0.05 3.94
CA VAL A 96 1.72 0.03 2.47
C VAL A 96 1.23 -1.30 1.91
N GLY A 97 0.69 -2.16 2.77
CA GLY A 97 0.23 -3.50 2.39
C GLY A 97 1.29 -4.58 2.64
N GLU A 98 0.89 -5.83 2.50
CA GLU A 98 1.75 -7.03 2.56
C GLU A 98 2.69 -7.12 3.78
N GLY A 99 2.25 -6.57 4.92
CA GLY A 99 3.07 -6.53 6.13
C GLY A 99 4.21 -5.51 6.12
N LEU A 100 4.17 -4.52 5.22
CA LEU A 100 5.21 -3.51 5.06
C LEU A 100 4.75 -2.14 5.57
N VAL A 101 5.69 -1.40 6.15
CA VAL A 101 5.51 -0.02 6.59
C VAL A 101 6.62 0.86 6.03
N VAL A 102 6.27 2.02 5.48
CA VAL A 102 7.22 3.09 5.16
C VAL A 102 7.29 4.07 6.34
N GLU A 103 8.49 4.35 6.79
CA GLU A 103 8.74 5.23 7.92
C GLU A 103 10.02 6.07 7.74
N ALA A 104 10.05 7.29 8.25
CA ALA A 104 11.26 8.08 8.39
C ALA A 104 11.78 7.93 9.83
N THR A 105 12.92 7.29 10.00
CA THR A 105 13.44 6.91 11.32
C THR A 105 14.97 6.98 11.38
N PRO A 106 15.58 7.35 12.52
CA PRO A 106 17.02 7.21 12.71
C PRO A 106 17.45 5.77 13.04
N LYS A 107 16.49 4.85 13.24
CA LYS A 107 16.77 3.46 13.57
C LYS A 107 17.39 2.72 12.39
N TRP A 108 18.11 1.65 12.64
CA TRP A 108 18.84 0.83 11.67
C TRP A 108 19.83 1.68 10.84
N ARG A 109 19.70 1.71 9.53
CA ARG A 109 20.54 2.55 8.65
C ARG A 109 20.13 4.03 8.62
N GLY A 110 18.96 4.36 9.21
CA GLY A 110 18.37 5.70 9.20
C GLY A 110 17.78 6.13 7.85
N GLY A 111 16.94 7.16 7.90
CA GLY A 111 16.29 7.76 6.73
C GLY A 111 14.86 7.27 6.51
N VAL A 112 14.35 7.51 5.29
CA VAL A 112 13.09 6.94 4.82
C VAL A 112 13.37 5.51 4.33
N LEU A 113 12.66 4.56 4.89
CA LEU A 113 12.92 3.14 4.63
C LEU A 113 11.64 2.31 4.80
N THR A 114 11.70 1.08 4.31
CA THR A 114 10.64 0.08 4.52
C THR A 114 11.03 -0.84 5.66
N SER A 115 10.12 -1.02 6.61
CA SER A 115 10.22 -1.98 7.71
C SER A 115 9.07 -3.00 7.65
N THR A 116 9.26 -4.14 8.32
CA THR A 116 8.21 -5.14 8.51
C THR A 116 7.26 -4.70 9.61
N CYS A 117 5.95 -4.72 9.34
CA CYS A 117 4.92 -4.59 10.36
C CYS A 117 4.81 -5.89 11.15
N GLY A 118 5.45 -5.95 12.31
CA GLY A 118 5.48 -7.13 13.18
C GLY A 118 4.13 -7.46 13.83
N ASN A 119 3.09 -6.69 13.55
CA ASN A 119 1.69 -6.98 13.93
C ASN A 119 1.00 -7.87 12.89
N VAL A 120 1.42 -7.79 11.62
CA VAL A 120 0.83 -8.49 10.48
C VAL A 120 1.71 -9.68 10.08
N ALA A 121 3.02 -9.49 9.99
CA ALA A 121 3.96 -10.52 9.58
C ALA A 121 4.66 -11.15 10.81
N ALA A 122 4.59 -12.47 10.93
CA ALA A 122 5.22 -13.22 12.04
C ALA A 122 6.77 -13.16 12.01
N LYS A 123 7.36 -12.97 10.83
CA LYS A 123 8.81 -12.87 10.61
C LYS A 123 9.15 -11.61 9.84
N GLN A 124 10.40 -11.16 9.97
CA GLN A 124 10.89 -10.06 9.15
C GLN A 124 10.83 -10.41 7.66
N ILE A 125 10.25 -9.51 6.88
CA ILE A 125 10.16 -9.66 5.42
C ILE A 125 11.55 -9.38 4.81
N PRO A 126 12.04 -10.22 3.90
CA PRO A 126 13.31 -9.99 3.21
C PRO A 126 13.38 -8.63 2.53
N GLY A 127 14.53 -7.97 2.59
CA GLY A 127 14.75 -6.64 2.00
C GLY A 127 14.30 -5.46 2.85
N THR A 128 13.60 -5.68 3.98
CA THR A 128 13.26 -4.62 4.93
C THR A 128 14.42 -4.30 5.86
N ALA A 129 14.45 -3.07 6.38
CA ALA A 129 15.50 -2.61 7.29
C ALA A 129 15.45 -3.29 8.68
N GLY A 130 14.27 -3.76 9.07
CA GLY A 130 14.01 -4.41 10.34
C GLY A 130 12.52 -4.66 10.55
N SER A 131 12.16 -5.20 11.72
CA SER A 131 10.76 -5.41 12.10
C SER A 131 10.38 -4.52 13.27
N ARG A 132 9.17 -3.97 13.25
CA ARG A 132 8.61 -3.12 14.30
C ARG A 132 7.18 -3.53 14.61
N ARG A 133 6.84 -3.61 15.90
CA ARG A 133 5.45 -3.72 16.34
C ARG A 133 4.92 -2.33 16.67
N TRP A 134 3.73 -2.07 16.21
CA TRP A 134 3.02 -0.81 16.39
C TRP A 134 1.94 -0.96 17.47
N THR A 135 1.55 0.14 18.10
CA THR A 135 0.56 0.12 19.17
C THR A 135 -0.87 0.20 18.62
N LYS A 136 -1.06 1.03 17.59
CA LYS A 136 -2.35 1.23 16.94
C LYS A 136 -2.18 1.71 15.50
N HIS A 137 -3.23 1.62 14.72
CA HIS A 137 -3.31 2.14 13.37
C HIS A 137 -4.62 2.89 13.16
N GLY A 138 -4.77 3.60 12.04
CA GLY A 138 -6.01 4.30 11.70
C GLY A 138 -5.95 4.98 10.35
N LYS A 139 -7.12 5.23 9.78
CA LYS A 139 -7.30 5.84 8.47
C LYS A 139 -7.10 7.36 8.55
N LEU A 140 -6.13 7.87 7.79
CA LEU A 140 -5.87 9.31 7.66
C LEU A 140 -7.11 10.02 7.07
N PRO A 141 -7.60 11.12 7.66
CA PRO A 141 -8.83 11.77 7.19
C PRO A 141 -8.76 12.35 5.77
N TRP A 142 -7.55 12.60 5.27
CA TRP A 142 -7.25 13.21 3.97
C TRP A 142 -6.92 12.20 2.88
N VAL A 143 -7.11 10.92 3.14
CA VAL A 143 -6.90 9.83 2.19
C VAL A 143 -8.24 9.21 1.88
N ASP A 144 -8.54 9.07 0.60
CA ASP A 144 -9.69 8.30 0.11
C ASP A 144 -9.29 6.83 0.11
N TYR A 145 -9.83 6.11 1.07
CA TYR A 145 -9.73 4.66 1.07
C TYR A 145 -10.84 4.15 0.17
N ALA A 146 -10.48 3.56 -0.98
CA ALA A 146 -11.42 2.77 -1.73
C ALA A 146 -12.11 1.85 -0.71
N ALA A 147 -13.45 1.77 -0.74
CA ALA A 147 -14.13 0.69 -0.04
C ALA A 147 -13.29 -0.54 -0.40
N GLN A 148 -12.70 -1.20 0.59
CA GLN A 148 -12.18 -2.53 0.34
C GLN A 148 -13.38 -3.20 -0.32
N GLU A 149 -13.28 -3.48 -1.63
CA GLU A 149 -13.97 -4.64 -2.12
C GLU A 149 -13.44 -5.70 -1.16
N THR A 150 -14.18 -5.92 -0.07
CA THR A 150 -14.15 -7.23 0.56
C THR A 150 -14.23 -8.11 -0.66
N GLU A 151 -13.14 -8.86 -0.94
CA GLU A 151 -13.31 -10.01 -1.77
C GLU A 151 -14.61 -10.59 -1.24
N LYS A 152 -15.71 -10.34 -1.94
CA LYS A 152 -16.90 -11.13 -1.82
C LYS A 152 -16.36 -12.45 -2.30
N GLU A 153 -15.82 -13.19 -1.32
CA GLU A 153 -15.48 -14.56 -1.51
C GLU A 153 -16.63 -15.15 -2.30
N ASP A 154 -16.35 -15.45 -3.57
CA ASP A 154 -16.95 -16.46 -4.43
C ASP A 154 -18.46 -16.78 -4.27
N ALA A 155 -19.23 -16.05 -3.48
CA ALA A 155 -20.64 -16.37 -3.27
C ALA A 155 -21.52 -16.08 -4.51
N ASP A 156 -20.99 -15.32 -5.51
CA ASP A 156 -21.70 -14.99 -6.74
C ASP A 156 -20.91 -15.38 -8.00
N MET A 157 -19.72 -15.97 -7.90
CA MET A 157 -19.00 -16.45 -9.07
C MET A 157 -19.59 -17.78 -9.55
N VAL A 158 -20.18 -17.77 -10.72
CA VAL A 158 -20.70 -18.97 -11.39
C VAL A 158 -19.50 -19.78 -11.91
N TYR A 159 -19.36 -21.00 -11.41
CA TYR A 159 -18.37 -21.98 -11.88
C TYR A 159 -19.04 -23.11 -12.67
N PHE A 160 -18.45 -23.50 -13.77
CA PHE A 160 -18.88 -24.61 -14.61
C PHE A 160 -17.97 -25.82 -14.38
N LYS A 161 -18.54 -26.94 -13.91
CA LYS A 161 -17.78 -28.15 -13.58
C LYS A 161 -17.43 -28.97 -14.80
N THR A 162 -18.25 -28.90 -15.83
CA THR A 162 -18.02 -29.64 -17.08
C THR A 162 -18.14 -28.68 -18.28
N LEU A 163 -17.65 -29.12 -19.43
CA LEU A 163 -17.78 -28.33 -20.65
C LEU A 163 -19.26 -28.18 -21.07
N ASP A 164 -20.11 -29.14 -20.72
CA ASP A 164 -21.55 -29.08 -21.03
C ASP A 164 -22.30 -28.07 -20.18
N ASP A 165 -21.81 -27.74 -18.98
CA ASP A 165 -22.35 -26.70 -18.12
C ASP A 165 -22.05 -25.30 -18.66
N VAL A 166 -20.98 -25.15 -19.46
CA VAL A 166 -20.58 -23.86 -20.03
C VAL A 166 -21.61 -23.40 -21.04
N PRO A 167 -22.13 -22.13 -20.93
CA PRO A 167 -23.05 -21.56 -21.90
C PRO A 167 -22.55 -21.70 -23.33
N SER A 168 -23.45 -22.01 -24.25
CA SER A 168 -23.13 -22.33 -25.65
C SER A 168 -22.26 -21.26 -26.36
N TYR A 169 -22.46 -20.00 -26.00
CA TYR A 169 -21.74 -18.86 -26.57
C TYR A 169 -20.29 -18.74 -26.08
N TYR A 170 -19.88 -19.44 -25.00
CA TYR A 170 -18.49 -19.53 -24.52
C TYR A 170 -17.86 -20.91 -24.81
N ARG A 171 -18.67 -21.95 -25.03
CA ARG A 171 -18.23 -23.35 -25.08
C ARG A 171 -17.11 -23.60 -26.08
N GLY A 172 -17.18 -22.99 -27.28
CA GLY A 172 -16.16 -23.14 -28.31
C GLY A 172 -14.77 -22.68 -27.87
N ALA A 173 -14.69 -21.52 -27.22
CA ALA A 173 -13.43 -20.97 -26.74
C ALA A 173 -12.85 -21.79 -25.57
N VAL A 174 -13.70 -22.24 -24.65
CA VAL A 174 -13.31 -23.10 -23.54
C VAL A 174 -12.82 -24.47 -24.05
N ASP A 175 -13.49 -25.07 -25.01
CA ASP A 175 -13.09 -26.34 -25.62
C ASP A 175 -11.72 -26.24 -26.31
N LYS A 176 -11.45 -25.14 -27.03
CA LYS A 176 -10.11 -24.87 -27.60
C LYS A 176 -9.04 -24.81 -26.53
N ALA A 177 -9.28 -24.08 -25.44
CA ALA A 177 -8.33 -23.95 -24.34
C ALA A 177 -8.07 -25.30 -23.62
N VAL A 178 -9.09 -26.15 -23.48
CA VAL A 178 -8.95 -27.52 -22.94
C VAL A 178 -8.12 -28.38 -23.91
N LYS A 179 -8.41 -28.38 -25.20
CA LYS A 179 -7.70 -29.16 -26.22
C LYS A 179 -6.24 -28.70 -26.35
N ALA A 180 -5.96 -27.42 -26.19
CA ALA A 180 -4.61 -26.86 -26.14
C ALA A 180 -3.83 -27.22 -24.85
N GLY A 181 -4.50 -27.84 -23.86
CA GLY A 181 -3.89 -28.13 -22.55
C GLY A 181 -3.69 -26.89 -21.65
N ALA A 182 -4.28 -25.75 -22.02
CA ALA A 182 -4.22 -24.53 -21.23
C ALA A 182 -5.18 -24.55 -20.02
N LEU A 183 -6.23 -25.41 -20.11
CA LEU A 183 -7.16 -25.69 -19.02
C LEU A 183 -7.18 -27.19 -18.75
N ASN A 184 -6.66 -27.58 -17.59
CA ASN A 184 -6.58 -28.99 -17.20
C ASN A 184 -7.62 -29.38 -16.13
N GLY A 185 -8.42 -28.40 -15.67
CA GLY A 185 -9.37 -28.60 -14.58
C GLY A 185 -8.70 -28.84 -13.22
N THR A 186 -9.52 -29.13 -12.24
CA THR A 186 -9.12 -29.57 -10.90
C THR A 186 -9.61 -31.00 -10.69
N GLY A 187 -9.20 -31.67 -9.60
CA GLY A 187 -9.61 -33.05 -9.32
C GLY A 187 -11.13 -33.28 -9.34
N ASP A 188 -11.94 -32.23 -9.23
CA ASP A 188 -13.42 -32.25 -9.19
C ASP A 188 -14.08 -31.85 -10.53
N GLY A 189 -13.29 -31.70 -11.61
CA GLY A 189 -13.79 -31.33 -12.93
C GLY A 189 -13.12 -30.13 -13.54
N LEU A 190 -13.73 -29.53 -14.58
CA LEU A 190 -13.18 -28.38 -15.30
C LEU A 190 -13.05 -27.14 -14.43
N ASN A 191 -14.06 -26.88 -13.60
CA ASN A 191 -14.12 -25.82 -12.57
C ASN A 191 -13.70 -24.43 -13.10
N VAL A 192 -14.23 -24.03 -14.23
CA VAL A 192 -13.94 -22.77 -14.90
C VAL A 192 -14.98 -21.70 -14.53
N SER A 193 -14.52 -20.51 -14.15
CA SER A 193 -15.43 -19.40 -13.82
C SER A 193 -16.04 -18.75 -15.08
N GLU A 194 -17.21 -18.13 -14.94
CA GLU A 194 -17.84 -17.39 -16.06
C GLU A 194 -16.92 -16.29 -16.59
N ASP A 195 -16.19 -15.57 -15.75
CA ASP A 195 -15.26 -14.52 -16.17
C ASP A 195 -14.07 -15.07 -16.99
N LEU A 196 -13.56 -16.25 -16.62
CA LEU A 196 -12.55 -16.92 -17.43
C LEU A 196 -13.14 -17.35 -18.79
N CYS A 197 -14.37 -17.87 -18.82
CA CYS A 197 -15.07 -18.20 -20.07
C CYS A 197 -15.20 -16.97 -20.97
N ARG A 198 -15.57 -15.83 -20.41
CA ARG A 198 -15.68 -14.54 -21.12
C ARG A 198 -14.33 -14.10 -21.69
N THR A 199 -13.27 -14.19 -20.89
CA THR A 199 -11.90 -13.87 -21.31
C THR A 199 -11.44 -14.74 -22.47
N LEU A 200 -11.65 -16.04 -22.37
CA LEU A 200 -11.31 -17.01 -23.44
C LEU A 200 -12.08 -16.71 -24.73
N ALA A 201 -13.36 -16.36 -24.61
CA ALA A 201 -14.16 -16.00 -25.80
C ALA A 201 -13.64 -14.73 -26.49
N VAL A 202 -13.13 -13.75 -25.73
CA VAL A 202 -12.47 -12.57 -26.31
C VAL A 202 -11.16 -12.95 -27.01
N LEU A 203 -10.33 -13.76 -26.38
CA LEU A 203 -9.08 -14.24 -26.97
C LEU A 203 -9.32 -15.06 -28.24
N ASP A 204 -10.33 -15.92 -28.27
CA ASP A 204 -10.71 -16.71 -29.43
C ASP A 204 -11.10 -15.81 -30.61
N ARG A 205 -11.96 -14.78 -30.38
CA ARG A 205 -12.35 -13.80 -31.40
C ARG A 205 -11.17 -12.98 -31.94
N LEU A 206 -10.12 -12.82 -31.13
CA LEU A 206 -8.88 -12.13 -31.53
C LEU A 206 -7.87 -13.07 -32.21
N GLY A 207 -8.23 -14.36 -32.45
CA GLY A 207 -7.32 -15.37 -33.01
C GLY A 207 -6.10 -15.66 -32.14
N LYS A 208 -6.27 -15.66 -30.81
CA LYS A 208 -5.18 -15.90 -29.85
C LYS A 208 -5.28 -17.27 -29.16
N LEU A 209 -6.27 -18.09 -29.51
CA LEU A 209 -6.43 -19.46 -29.01
C LEU A 209 -6.20 -20.53 -30.10
N ASP A 210 -5.73 -20.15 -31.27
CA ASP A 210 -5.37 -21.04 -32.38
C ASP A 210 -3.87 -21.41 -32.37
#